data_cea195399c926a1f23e93ff64b64a692
#
_entry.id   cea195399c926a1f23e93ff64b64a692
#
_cell.length_a   1.000
_cell.length_b   1.000
_cell.length_c   1.000
_cell.angle_alpha   90.00
_cell.angle_beta   90.00
_cell.angle_gamma   90.00
#
_symmetry.space_group_name_H-M   'P 1'
#
loop_
_entity.id
_entity.type
_entity.pdbx_description
1 polymer ?
#
loop_
_entity_poly.entity_id
_entity_poly.type
_entity_poly.pdbx_seq_one_letter_code
_entity_poly.pdbx_strand_id
1 'polypeptide(L)'
;MILALGTQLLTRLQIAPVLLAPEMISISKALDFILRQQEPYPAIVIDRYWNLLLANKGATRLLNTFIDPDKLQTFFCIDGKINLMKVTFDPQGLRPFIANWEELVGYLLRRVHREANSSIESEQSTLLFDELISYPGVADIWSFSNRSTQNDLILTTHFKKHDLDLRFFSTISTLGTPYDITLQEIRIECLFPADGLTESNWSLA
;
A
#
# COMPACT_ATOMS: atom_id res chain seq x y z
N MET A 1 -9.19 -24.07 -16.40
CA MET A 1 -8.94 -22.97 -17.34
C MET A 1 -9.31 -21.58 -16.77
N ILE A 2 -10.05 -21.49 -15.67
CA ILE A 2 -10.48 -20.22 -15.02
C ILE A 2 -9.45 -19.72 -13.98
N LEU A 3 -8.70 -20.62 -13.33
CA LEU A 3 -7.67 -20.28 -12.33
C LEU A 3 -6.42 -19.59 -12.91
N ALA A 4 -6.14 -19.77 -14.20
CA ALA A 4 -4.98 -19.15 -14.86
C ALA A 4 -5.21 -17.68 -15.24
N LEU A 5 -6.47 -17.22 -15.29
CA LEU A 5 -6.84 -15.84 -15.65
C LEU A 5 -6.68 -14.88 -14.47
N GLY A 6 -6.94 -15.33 -13.24
CA GLY A 6 -6.81 -14.47 -12.05
C GLY A 6 -5.36 -14.08 -11.75
N THR A 7 -4.42 -15.02 -11.88
CA THR A 7 -2.99 -14.77 -11.65
C THR A 7 -2.36 -13.91 -12.77
N GLN A 8 -2.89 -13.99 -14.00
CA GLN A 8 -2.44 -13.13 -15.10
C GLN A 8 -2.99 -11.72 -15.03
N LEU A 9 -4.14 -11.48 -14.36
CA LEU A 9 -4.75 -10.15 -14.25
C LEU A 9 -3.97 -9.22 -13.31
N LEU A 10 -3.54 -9.71 -12.15
CA LEU A 10 -2.66 -8.93 -11.27
C LEU A 10 -1.28 -8.72 -11.88
N THR A 11 -0.77 -9.69 -12.65
CA THR A 11 0.46 -9.53 -13.44
C THR A 11 0.30 -8.47 -14.55
N ARG A 12 -0.90 -8.18 -15.03
CA ARG A 12 -1.19 -7.17 -16.06
C ARG A 12 -1.50 -5.75 -15.49
N LEU A 13 -1.90 -5.64 -14.23
CA LEU A 13 -2.04 -4.35 -13.52
C LEU A 13 -0.68 -3.70 -13.21
N GLN A 14 0.41 -4.36 -13.53
CA GLN A 14 1.75 -4.12 -13.03
C GLN A 14 2.56 -3.05 -13.75
N ILE A 15 2.08 -2.44 -14.81
CA ILE A 15 2.84 -1.38 -15.46
C ILE A 15 1.91 -0.19 -15.65
N ALA A 16 1.96 0.75 -14.71
CA ALA A 16 1.32 2.03 -14.91
C ALA A 16 1.84 2.65 -16.24
N PRO A 17 0.99 3.25 -17.07
CA PRO A 17 1.40 3.85 -18.35
C PRO A 17 2.63 4.76 -18.25
N VAL A 18 2.80 5.40 -17.10
CA VAL A 18 3.95 6.28 -16.79
C VAL A 18 5.29 5.54 -16.86
N LEU A 19 5.32 4.25 -16.50
CA LEU A 19 6.54 3.44 -16.52
C LEU A 19 6.87 2.83 -17.90
N LEU A 20 5.98 3.00 -18.89
CA LEU A 20 6.19 2.53 -20.27
C LEU A 20 6.91 3.56 -21.16
N ALA A 21 7.08 4.80 -20.69
CA ALA A 21 7.84 5.81 -21.43
C ALA A 21 9.30 5.35 -21.62
N PRO A 22 9.93 5.61 -22.79
CA PRO A 22 11.29 5.16 -23.06
C PRO A 22 12.32 5.59 -22.00
N GLU A 23 12.14 6.76 -21.43
CA GLU A 23 13.00 7.32 -20.39
C GLU A 23 12.87 6.54 -19.06
N MET A 24 11.74 5.90 -18.84
CA MET A 24 11.43 5.15 -17.62
C MET A 24 11.83 3.67 -17.67
N ILE A 25 12.31 3.16 -18.82
CA ILE A 25 12.69 1.75 -18.99
C ILE A 25 13.77 1.32 -18.01
N SER A 26 14.80 2.16 -17.81
CA SER A 26 15.89 1.85 -16.88
C SER A 26 15.41 1.84 -15.44
N ILE A 27 14.50 2.75 -15.09
CA ILE A 27 13.89 2.87 -13.77
C ILE A 27 12.97 1.67 -13.50
N SER A 28 12.14 1.29 -14.46
CA SER A 28 11.29 0.11 -14.38
C SER A 28 12.10 -1.16 -14.10
N LYS A 29 13.26 -1.33 -14.77
CA LYS A 29 14.16 -2.45 -14.51
C LYS A 29 14.77 -2.41 -13.11
N ALA A 30 15.16 -1.24 -12.62
CA ALA A 30 15.68 -1.09 -11.27
C ALA A 30 14.62 -1.41 -10.21
N LEU A 31 13.40 -0.89 -10.38
CA LEU A 31 12.26 -1.18 -9.51
C LEU A 31 11.94 -2.68 -9.49
N ASP A 32 11.86 -3.33 -10.64
CA ASP A 32 11.62 -4.76 -10.75
C ASP A 32 12.74 -5.59 -10.07
N PHE A 33 13.99 -5.15 -10.16
CA PHE A 33 15.10 -5.78 -9.45
C PHE A 33 14.92 -5.67 -7.92
N ILE A 34 14.61 -4.47 -7.41
CA ILE A 34 14.39 -4.23 -5.98
C ILE A 34 13.22 -5.07 -5.47
N LEU A 35 12.09 -5.07 -6.18
CA LEU A 35 10.92 -5.85 -5.81
C LEU A 35 11.21 -7.35 -5.72
N ARG A 36 12.00 -7.88 -6.66
CA ARG A 36 12.40 -9.31 -6.65
C ARG A 36 13.35 -9.65 -5.52
N GLN A 37 14.22 -8.73 -5.11
CA GLN A 37 15.14 -8.95 -3.97
C GLN A 37 14.40 -9.04 -2.63
N GLN A 38 13.20 -8.47 -2.53
CA GLN A 38 12.38 -8.52 -1.32
C GLN A 38 11.61 -9.82 -1.15
N GLU A 39 11.50 -10.65 -2.21
CA GLU A 39 10.79 -11.94 -2.10
C GLU A 39 11.38 -12.82 -0.98
N PRO A 40 10.58 -13.55 -0.22
CA PRO A 40 9.14 -13.76 -0.38
C PRO A 40 8.26 -12.69 0.30
N TYR A 41 8.82 -11.67 0.92
CA TYR A 41 8.06 -10.66 1.64
C TYR A 41 7.44 -9.62 0.71
N PRO A 42 6.31 -9.02 1.12
CA PRO A 42 5.61 -8.05 0.30
C PRO A 42 6.45 -6.80 0.02
N ALA A 43 6.46 -6.38 -1.25
CA ALA A 43 7.00 -5.10 -1.65
C ALA A 43 6.16 -4.50 -2.79
N ILE A 44 5.97 -3.19 -2.71
CA ILE A 44 5.15 -2.42 -3.65
C ILE A 44 5.88 -1.15 -4.07
N VAL A 45 5.50 -0.66 -5.24
CA VAL A 45 5.84 0.68 -5.71
C VAL A 45 4.55 1.47 -5.82
N ILE A 46 4.53 2.65 -5.24
CA ILE A 46 3.39 3.57 -5.25
C ILE A 46 3.80 4.96 -5.74
N ASP A 47 2.84 5.69 -6.29
CA ASP A 47 3.01 7.12 -6.57
C ASP A 47 2.75 7.97 -5.31
N ARG A 48 2.93 9.30 -5.45
CA ARG A 48 2.67 10.27 -4.37
C ARG A 48 1.23 10.27 -3.86
N TYR A 49 0.27 9.77 -4.67
CA TYR A 49 -1.15 9.70 -4.34
C TYR A 49 -1.58 8.33 -3.83
N TRP A 50 -0.63 7.45 -3.51
CA TRP A 50 -0.86 6.09 -3.03
C TRP A 50 -1.46 5.13 -4.06
N ASN A 51 -1.39 5.45 -5.34
CA ASN A 51 -1.77 4.51 -6.37
C ASN A 51 -0.68 3.45 -6.56
N LEU A 52 -1.08 2.20 -6.63
CA LEU A 52 -0.20 1.06 -6.87
C LEU A 52 0.33 1.12 -8.31
N LEU A 53 1.65 1.16 -8.46
CA LEU A 53 2.35 1.13 -9.74
C LEU A 53 2.89 -0.25 -10.05
N LEU A 54 3.54 -0.90 -9.08
CA LEU A 54 4.11 -2.25 -9.19
C LEU A 54 3.93 -2.99 -7.86
N ALA A 55 3.86 -4.32 -7.93
CA ALA A 55 3.85 -5.20 -6.78
C ALA A 55 4.67 -6.46 -7.07
N ASN A 56 5.37 -6.98 -6.05
CA ASN A 56 5.99 -8.29 -6.15
C ASN A 56 4.97 -9.41 -5.85
N LYS A 57 5.40 -10.67 -5.99
CA LYS A 57 4.54 -11.83 -5.71
C LYS A 57 4.09 -11.88 -4.24
N GLY A 58 4.97 -11.48 -3.31
CA GLY A 58 4.66 -11.39 -1.90
C GLY A 58 3.51 -10.41 -1.62
N ALA A 59 3.54 -9.20 -2.20
CA ALA A 59 2.48 -8.23 -2.06
C ALA A 59 1.16 -8.70 -2.69
N THR A 60 1.23 -9.31 -3.87
CA THR A 60 0.07 -9.91 -4.54
C THR A 60 -0.56 -11.01 -3.67
N ARG A 61 0.27 -11.89 -3.09
CA ARG A 61 -0.17 -12.94 -2.16
C ARG A 61 -0.84 -12.35 -0.93
N LEU A 62 -0.26 -11.30 -0.32
CA LEU A 62 -0.83 -10.63 0.84
C LEU A 62 -2.24 -10.11 0.53
N LEU A 63 -2.40 -9.36 -0.55
CA LEU A 63 -3.71 -8.84 -0.96
C LEU A 63 -4.72 -9.95 -1.19
N ASN A 64 -4.36 -10.99 -1.94
CA ASN A 64 -5.23 -12.12 -2.27
C ASN A 64 -5.60 -12.99 -1.06
N THR A 65 -4.78 -12.99 -0.01
CA THR A 65 -5.10 -13.66 1.25
C THR A 65 -6.31 -13.02 1.94
N PHE A 66 -6.46 -11.70 1.85
CA PHE A 66 -7.50 -10.96 2.55
C PHE A 66 -8.66 -10.54 1.65
N ILE A 67 -8.40 -10.21 0.40
CA ILE A 67 -9.39 -9.68 -0.56
C ILE A 67 -9.46 -10.64 -1.76
N ASP A 68 -10.68 -10.96 -2.18
CA ASP A 68 -10.91 -11.68 -3.42
C ASP A 68 -10.41 -10.84 -4.62
N PRO A 69 -9.60 -11.43 -5.54
CA PRO A 69 -9.05 -10.70 -6.69
C PRO A 69 -10.10 -10.05 -7.59
N ASP A 70 -11.28 -10.68 -7.77
CA ASP A 70 -12.38 -10.13 -8.57
C ASP A 70 -12.99 -8.92 -7.89
N LYS A 71 -13.09 -8.93 -6.54
CA LYS A 71 -13.52 -7.78 -5.75
C LYS A 71 -12.50 -6.66 -5.81
N LEU A 72 -11.22 -6.97 -5.69
CA LEU A 72 -10.15 -5.97 -5.81
C LEU A 72 -10.24 -5.25 -7.15
N GLN A 73 -10.45 -6.00 -8.23
CA GLN A 73 -10.58 -5.44 -9.57
C GLN A 73 -11.87 -4.63 -9.75
N THR A 74 -13.01 -5.13 -9.25
CA THR A 74 -14.32 -4.52 -9.51
C THR A 74 -14.56 -3.26 -8.67
N PHE A 75 -14.16 -3.27 -7.40
CA PHE A 75 -14.46 -2.20 -6.45
C PHE A 75 -13.34 -1.18 -6.29
N PHE A 76 -12.08 -1.60 -6.46
CA PHE A 76 -10.92 -0.77 -6.14
C PHE A 76 -10.07 -0.35 -7.35
N CYS A 77 -10.27 -0.99 -8.52
CA CYS A 77 -9.58 -0.58 -9.74
C CYS A 77 -10.42 0.47 -10.49
N ILE A 78 -10.13 1.75 -10.25
CA ILE A 78 -10.79 2.89 -10.88
C ILE A 78 -9.81 3.46 -11.92
N ASP A 79 -10.27 3.60 -13.16
CA ASP A 79 -9.45 4.08 -14.30
C ASP A 79 -8.09 3.33 -14.44
N GLY A 80 -8.12 2.01 -14.17
CA GLY A 80 -6.92 1.17 -14.23
C GLY A 80 -5.93 1.35 -13.08
N LYS A 81 -6.31 2.09 -12.02
CA LYS A 81 -5.47 2.34 -10.84
C LYS A 81 -6.12 1.78 -9.58
N ILE A 82 -5.30 1.20 -8.71
CA ILE A 82 -5.70 0.77 -7.38
C ILE A 82 -5.06 1.71 -6.37
N ASN A 83 -5.87 2.43 -5.60
CA ASN A 83 -5.40 3.29 -4.53
C ASN A 83 -5.32 2.49 -3.22
N LEU A 84 -4.11 2.32 -2.68
CA LEU A 84 -3.89 1.48 -1.50
C LEU A 84 -4.49 2.04 -0.22
N MET A 85 -4.61 3.38 -0.09
CA MET A 85 -5.30 3.97 1.05
C MET A 85 -6.78 3.61 1.03
N LYS A 86 -7.45 3.70 -0.13
CA LYS A 86 -8.85 3.30 -0.28
C LYS A 86 -9.04 1.82 0.02
N VAL A 87 -8.19 0.95 -0.53
CA VAL A 87 -8.21 -0.50 -0.22
C VAL A 87 -8.05 -0.76 1.28
N THR A 88 -7.21 0.02 1.97
CA THR A 88 -6.95 -0.16 3.40
C THR A 88 -8.12 0.31 4.25
N PHE A 89 -8.74 1.46 3.91
CA PHE A 89 -9.76 2.12 4.73
C PHE A 89 -11.17 1.58 4.52
N ASP A 90 -11.44 1.01 3.35
CA ASP A 90 -12.78 0.55 2.98
C ASP A 90 -13.19 -0.69 3.79
N PRO A 91 -14.43 -0.73 4.33
CA PRO A 91 -14.98 -1.91 5.00
C PRO A 91 -15.02 -3.18 4.14
N GLN A 92 -15.00 -3.07 2.82
CA GLN A 92 -14.94 -4.19 1.88
C GLN A 92 -13.51 -4.55 1.47
N GLY A 93 -12.53 -3.74 1.89
CA GLY A 93 -11.10 -3.92 1.62
C GLY A 93 -10.37 -4.63 2.75
N LEU A 94 -9.20 -4.08 3.13
CA LEU A 94 -8.34 -4.66 4.17
C LEU A 94 -8.81 -4.35 5.60
N ARG A 95 -9.58 -3.29 5.80
CA ARG A 95 -10.02 -2.83 7.12
C ARG A 95 -10.51 -3.93 8.06
N PRO A 96 -11.39 -4.88 7.66
CA PRO A 96 -11.92 -5.90 8.57
C PRO A 96 -10.85 -6.86 9.10
N PHE A 97 -9.69 -6.90 8.46
CA PHE A 97 -8.59 -7.80 8.78
C PHE A 97 -7.45 -7.13 9.54
N ILE A 98 -7.55 -5.82 9.82
CA ILE A 98 -6.50 -5.06 10.54
C ILE A 98 -6.86 -5.02 12.02
N ALA A 99 -6.13 -5.78 12.83
CA ALA A 99 -6.41 -5.93 14.26
C ALA A 99 -6.05 -4.67 15.09
N ASN A 100 -5.05 -3.91 14.67
CA ASN A 100 -4.67 -2.62 15.28
C ASN A 100 -5.19 -1.42 14.48
N TRP A 101 -6.45 -1.49 14.06
CA TRP A 101 -7.08 -0.54 13.13
C TRP A 101 -6.93 0.92 13.55
N GLU A 102 -7.28 1.27 14.78
CA GLU A 102 -7.30 2.67 15.26
C GLU A 102 -5.90 3.29 15.24
N GLU A 103 -4.90 2.52 15.67
CA GLU A 103 -3.50 2.94 15.66
C GLU A 103 -2.98 3.18 14.23
N LEU A 104 -3.19 2.20 13.34
CA LEU A 104 -2.76 2.27 11.95
C LEU A 104 -3.41 3.43 11.21
N VAL A 105 -4.74 3.59 11.35
CA VAL A 105 -5.50 4.67 10.70
C VAL A 105 -5.04 6.03 11.16
N GLY A 106 -4.86 6.22 12.47
CA GLY A 106 -4.36 7.47 13.01
C GLY A 106 -2.99 7.85 12.44
N TYR A 107 -2.10 6.87 12.27
CA TYR A 107 -0.80 7.09 11.66
C TYR A 107 -0.90 7.44 10.16
N LEU A 108 -1.65 6.65 9.38
CA LEU A 108 -1.81 6.84 7.95
C LEU A 108 -2.47 8.19 7.63
N LEU A 109 -3.51 8.58 8.38
CA LEU A 109 -4.16 9.88 8.23
C LEU A 109 -3.20 11.05 8.49
N ARG A 110 -2.40 10.97 9.57
CA ARG A 110 -1.39 12.01 9.82
C ARG A 110 -0.39 12.13 8.69
N ARG A 111 -0.05 11.01 8.06
CA ARG A 111 0.86 10.98 6.92
C ARG A 111 0.22 11.63 5.68
N VAL A 112 -0.98 11.19 5.27
CA VAL A 112 -1.71 11.77 4.13
C VAL A 112 -1.98 13.26 4.35
N HIS A 113 -2.40 13.67 5.55
CA HIS A 113 -2.63 15.07 5.90
C HIS A 113 -1.36 15.92 5.78
N ARG A 114 -0.21 15.39 6.22
CA ARG A 114 1.08 16.08 6.08
C ARG A 114 1.47 16.26 4.61
N GLU A 115 1.25 15.23 3.81
CA GLU A 115 1.52 15.25 2.36
C GLU A 115 0.60 16.24 1.65
N ALA A 116 -0.69 16.32 2.01
CA ALA A 116 -1.63 17.29 1.48
C ALA A 116 -1.23 18.74 1.77
N ASN A 117 -0.59 19.00 2.93
CA ASN A 117 -0.18 20.35 3.33
C ASN A 117 1.24 20.74 2.88
N SER A 118 2.01 19.83 2.30
CA SER A 118 3.43 20.06 1.99
C SER A 118 3.73 20.48 0.54
N SER A 119 2.77 20.37 -0.39
CA SER A 119 2.98 20.62 -1.81
C SER A 119 2.04 21.68 -2.40
N ILE A 120 2.55 22.42 -3.38
CA ILE A 120 1.80 23.45 -4.13
C ILE A 120 0.67 22.79 -4.97
N GLU A 121 0.79 21.51 -5.30
CA GLU A 121 -0.18 20.69 -6.05
C GLU A 121 -1.01 19.79 -5.09
N SER A 122 -1.54 20.37 -4.03
CA SER A 122 -2.16 19.61 -2.93
C SER A 122 -3.61 19.16 -3.16
N GLU A 123 -4.26 19.59 -4.25
CA GLU A 123 -5.70 19.32 -4.45
C GLU A 123 -6.03 17.84 -4.42
N GLN A 124 -5.28 17.01 -5.15
CA GLN A 124 -5.53 15.57 -5.22
C GLN A 124 -5.26 14.85 -3.89
N SER A 125 -4.24 15.29 -3.15
CA SER A 125 -3.96 14.77 -1.79
C SER A 125 -5.00 15.23 -0.78
N THR A 126 -5.52 16.44 -0.90
CA THR A 126 -6.62 16.95 -0.08
C THR A 126 -7.90 16.17 -0.34
N LEU A 127 -8.25 15.93 -1.61
CA LEU A 127 -9.41 15.12 -1.98
C LEU A 127 -9.29 13.69 -1.44
N LEU A 128 -8.10 13.09 -1.50
CA LEU A 128 -7.87 11.77 -0.91
C LEU A 128 -8.09 11.81 0.61
N PHE A 129 -7.54 12.81 1.30
CA PHE A 129 -7.71 12.94 2.75
C PHE A 129 -9.19 13.08 3.13
N ASP A 130 -9.93 13.95 2.44
CA ASP A 130 -11.36 14.17 2.68
C ASP A 130 -12.18 12.90 2.44
N GLU A 131 -11.84 12.14 1.39
CA GLU A 131 -12.47 10.84 1.13
C GLU A 131 -12.17 9.84 2.25
N LEU A 132 -10.92 9.75 2.71
CA LEU A 132 -10.54 8.84 3.79
C LEU A 132 -11.25 9.16 5.11
N ILE A 133 -11.39 10.44 5.44
CA ILE A 133 -12.15 10.89 6.63
C ILE A 133 -13.63 10.52 6.55
N SER A 134 -14.19 10.43 5.34
CA SER A 134 -15.61 10.10 5.14
C SER A 134 -15.95 8.63 5.43
N TYR A 135 -14.96 7.74 5.51
CA TYR A 135 -15.22 6.34 5.87
C TYR A 135 -15.76 6.21 7.31
N PRO A 136 -16.68 5.24 7.58
CA PRO A 136 -17.33 5.10 8.88
C PRO A 136 -16.36 5.02 10.06
N GLY A 137 -16.50 5.89 11.06
CA GLY A 137 -15.71 5.91 12.29
C GLY A 137 -14.29 6.49 12.15
N VAL A 138 -13.88 6.87 10.95
CA VAL A 138 -12.52 7.41 10.71
C VAL A 138 -12.38 8.84 11.26
N ALA A 139 -13.41 9.67 11.13
CA ALA A 139 -13.42 11.03 11.65
C ALA A 139 -13.22 11.07 13.18
N ASP A 140 -13.80 10.12 13.91
CA ASP A 140 -13.64 10.02 15.36
C ASP A 140 -12.19 9.68 15.72
N ILE A 141 -11.60 8.68 15.05
CA ILE A 141 -10.19 8.30 15.25
C ILE A 141 -9.28 9.50 14.97
N TRP A 142 -9.52 10.25 13.90
CA TRP A 142 -8.75 11.45 13.56
C TRP A 142 -8.79 12.49 14.68
N SER A 143 -9.98 12.74 15.23
CA SER A 143 -10.17 13.70 16.32
C SER A 143 -9.36 13.37 17.57
N PHE A 144 -9.21 12.08 17.89
CA PHE A 144 -8.41 11.60 19.02
C PHE A 144 -6.91 11.57 18.70
N SER A 145 -6.54 11.01 17.55
CA SER A 145 -5.13 10.79 17.18
C SER A 145 -4.38 12.10 16.90
N ASN A 146 -5.05 13.14 16.45
CA ASN A 146 -4.45 14.45 16.23
C ASN A 146 -4.08 15.19 17.54
N ARG A 147 -4.60 14.73 18.69
CA ARG A 147 -4.29 15.27 20.02
C ARG A 147 -3.21 14.49 20.76
N SER A 148 -2.89 13.28 20.31
CA SER A 148 -1.89 12.43 20.96
C SER A 148 -0.52 12.58 20.28
N THR A 149 0.51 12.82 21.08
CA THR A 149 1.93 12.87 20.65
C THR A 149 2.59 11.49 20.68
N GLN A 150 1.86 10.42 20.40
CA GLN A 150 2.41 9.09 20.42
C GLN A 150 3.35 8.93 19.21
N ASN A 151 4.65 8.99 19.48
CA ASN A 151 5.73 8.75 18.50
C ASN A 151 6.20 7.30 18.64
N ASP A 152 5.43 6.36 18.13
CA ASP A 152 5.99 5.02 17.96
C ASP A 152 7.01 5.07 16.81
N LEU A 153 8.24 4.66 17.12
CA LEU A 153 9.37 4.68 16.17
C LEU A 153 9.15 3.72 15.00
N ILE A 154 8.40 2.65 15.23
CA ILE A 154 8.07 1.64 14.22
C ILE A 154 6.59 1.27 14.39
N LEU A 155 5.78 1.59 13.38
CA LEU A 155 4.41 1.14 13.31
C LEU A 155 4.35 -0.24 12.65
N THR A 156 3.63 -1.17 13.28
CA THR A 156 3.33 -2.47 12.67
C THR A 156 1.90 -2.49 12.14
N THR A 157 1.69 -3.12 10.99
CA THR A 157 0.35 -3.50 10.52
C THR A 157 0.08 -4.93 10.95
N HIS A 158 -0.97 -5.11 11.75
CA HIS A 158 -1.35 -6.39 12.30
C HIS A 158 -2.57 -6.95 11.57
N PHE A 159 -2.36 -7.93 10.69
CA PHE A 159 -3.41 -8.61 9.94
C PHE A 159 -3.88 -9.87 10.65
N LYS A 160 -5.21 -10.05 10.71
CA LYS A 160 -5.85 -11.25 11.23
C LYS A 160 -6.97 -11.75 10.32
N LYS A 161 -6.97 -13.07 10.05
CA LYS A 161 -8.05 -13.76 9.34
C LYS A 161 -8.09 -15.22 9.78
N HIS A 162 -9.15 -15.63 10.46
CA HIS A 162 -9.25 -16.96 11.09
C HIS A 162 -8.03 -17.23 12.00
N ASP A 163 -7.28 -18.30 11.75
CA ASP A 163 -6.08 -18.68 12.49
C ASP A 163 -4.81 -17.96 12.00
N LEU A 164 -4.90 -17.18 10.92
CA LEU A 164 -3.77 -16.43 10.39
C LEU A 164 -3.58 -15.14 11.18
N ASP A 165 -2.40 -14.98 11.78
CA ASP A 165 -1.95 -13.80 12.52
C ASP A 165 -0.61 -13.37 11.92
N LEU A 166 -0.58 -12.17 11.31
CA LEU A 166 0.60 -11.62 10.62
C LEU A 166 0.85 -10.19 11.07
N ARG A 167 2.07 -9.90 11.47
CA ARG A 167 2.53 -8.56 11.87
C ARG A 167 3.69 -8.14 11.00
N PHE A 168 3.51 -7.06 10.26
CA PHE A 168 4.55 -6.50 9.41
C PHE A 168 4.86 -5.07 9.85
N PHE A 169 6.13 -4.72 9.88
CA PHE A 169 6.56 -3.33 9.81
C PHE A 169 6.97 -3.00 8.38
N SER A 170 6.88 -1.73 7.99
CA SER A 170 7.29 -1.31 6.65
C SER A 170 8.47 -0.34 6.70
N THR A 171 9.27 -0.39 5.64
CA THR A 171 10.24 0.64 5.31
C THR A 171 9.86 1.29 3.99
N ILE A 172 10.12 2.58 3.88
CA ILE A 172 9.84 3.35 2.68
C ILE A 172 11.14 3.96 2.19
N SER A 173 11.42 3.73 0.90
CA SER A 173 12.57 4.29 0.21
C SER A 173 12.13 4.97 -1.09
N THR A 174 12.96 5.89 -1.58
CA THR A 174 12.80 6.57 -2.85
C THR A 174 14.03 6.32 -3.72
N LEU A 175 13.88 6.41 -5.04
CA LEU A 175 15.04 6.36 -5.94
C LEU A 175 15.82 7.66 -5.83
N GLY A 176 17.12 7.55 -5.54
CA GLY A 176 18.01 8.68 -5.20
C GLY A 176 18.52 9.47 -6.41
N THR A 177 17.66 9.87 -7.37
CA THR A 177 18.07 10.73 -8.49
C THR A 177 17.60 12.16 -8.23
N PRO A 178 18.53 13.14 -7.97
CA PRO A 178 18.16 14.49 -7.55
C PRO A 178 17.55 15.37 -8.64
N TYR A 179 17.52 14.93 -9.89
CA TYR A 179 17.22 15.78 -11.05
C TYR A 179 15.86 15.57 -11.70
N ASP A 180 15.10 14.56 -11.29
CA ASP A 180 13.78 14.28 -11.87
C ASP A 180 12.70 14.31 -10.80
N ILE A 181 11.88 15.35 -10.81
CA ILE A 181 10.78 15.55 -9.87
C ILE A 181 9.80 14.37 -9.93
N THR A 182 9.55 13.81 -11.11
CA THR A 182 8.65 12.67 -11.33
C THR A 182 9.11 11.42 -10.59
N LEU A 183 10.43 11.21 -10.45
CA LEU A 183 11.02 10.07 -9.77
C LEU A 183 11.01 10.22 -8.24
N GLN A 184 11.07 11.44 -7.73
CA GLN A 184 10.96 11.73 -6.29
C GLN A 184 9.56 11.39 -5.75
N GLU A 185 8.58 11.29 -6.63
CA GLU A 185 7.19 10.95 -6.30
C GLU A 185 6.95 9.43 -6.19
N ILE A 186 7.89 8.61 -6.69
CA ILE A 186 7.83 7.15 -6.60
C ILE A 186 8.41 6.68 -5.27
N ARG A 187 7.62 5.91 -4.54
CA ARG A 187 8.00 5.30 -3.25
C ARG A 187 8.00 3.79 -3.38
N ILE A 188 8.99 3.17 -2.78
CA ILE A 188 9.09 1.72 -2.64
C ILE A 188 8.81 1.40 -1.18
N GLU A 189 7.76 0.65 -0.91
CA GLU A 189 7.43 0.17 0.42
C GLU A 189 7.71 -1.33 0.50
N CYS A 190 8.57 -1.72 1.45
CA CYS A 190 8.93 -3.10 1.73
C CYS A 190 8.40 -3.49 3.11
N LEU A 191 7.67 -4.59 3.19
CA LEU A 191 7.15 -5.13 4.44
C LEU A 191 8.10 -6.22 4.96
N PHE A 192 8.31 -6.22 6.26
CA PHE A 192 9.13 -7.20 6.96
C PHE A 192 8.36 -7.81 8.13
N PRO A 193 8.53 -9.12 8.42
CA PRO A 193 7.89 -9.73 9.58
C PRO A 193 8.38 -9.05 10.86
N ALA A 194 7.44 -8.67 11.73
CA ALA A 194 7.75 -8.03 13.00
C ALA A 194 8.13 -9.04 14.11
N ASP A 195 7.84 -10.32 13.87
CA ASP A 195 8.12 -11.41 14.81
C ASP A 195 8.32 -12.75 14.09
N GLY A 196 8.91 -13.73 14.80
CA GLY A 196 9.19 -15.07 14.26
C GLY A 196 7.93 -15.89 13.95
N LEU A 197 6.79 -15.58 14.58
CA LEU A 197 5.51 -16.21 14.26
C LEU A 197 5.02 -15.78 12.88
N THR A 198 5.12 -14.50 12.58
CA THR A 198 4.80 -13.95 11.26
C THR A 198 5.71 -14.53 10.18
N GLU A 199 7.02 -14.65 10.47
CA GLU A 199 7.98 -15.26 9.54
C GLU A 199 7.60 -16.71 9.21
N SER A 200 7.25 -17.49 10.23
CA SER A 200 6.82 -18.89 10.09
C SER A 200 5.49 -19.00 9.33
N ASN A 201 4.48 -18.24 9.73
CA ASN A 201 3.16 -18.25 9.11
C ASN A 201 3.22 -17.77 7.65
N TRP A 202 4.06 -16.77 7.37
CA TRP A 202 4.23 -16.27 6.01
C TRP A 202 4.90 -17.29 5.08
N SER A 203 5.80 -18.10 5.59
CA SER A 203 6.47 -19.16 4.81
C SER A 203 5.53 -20.32 4.46
N LEU A 204 4.48 -20.54 5.25
CA LEU A 204 3.50 -21.63 5.09
C LEU A 204 2.24 -21.21 4.29
N ALA A 205 1.96 -19.94 4.18
CA ALA A 205 0.80 -19.38 3.47
C ALA A 205 1.11 -19.20 1.98
#